data_3dbe20272281c467cca889b243fc1e26
#
_entry.id   3dbe20272281c467cca889b243fc1e26
#
_cell.length_a   1.000
_cell.length_b   1.000
_cell.length_c   1.000
_cell.angle_alpha   90.00
_cell.angle_beta   90.00
_cell.angle_gamma   90.00
#
_symmetry.space_group_name_H-M   'P 1'
#
loop_
_entity.id
_entity.type
_entity.pdbx_description
1 polymer ?
#
loop_
_entity_poly.entity_id
_entity_poly.type
_entity_poly.pdbx_seq_one_letter_code
_entity_poly.pdbx_strand_id
1 'polypeptide(L)'
;GLGDVYKRQLLGLGLYAVGALLFFPAKMTGNYYPFLLAYFILTCGLSFLETSSNPYILSMGTEATATRRLNLAQSFNPMGSLLGMYVAMNFIQAKLNPMDTAERAQLNPMEFAIVRDADLSVLIAPYLTIGIVIFVMFLIIRFTKMPKNGDQSHGINFGPTLKRIFSIHHYREGVVAQFFYVGAQIMCWTFIIQYGTHLFMSQGMEEKAAEVLSQEYNIIAMVIFCISRFVCTFILRYLNPGKLLAILAIAGCCFTAG
;
A
#
# COMPACT_ATOMS: atom_id res chain seq x y z
N GLY A 1 -12.73 21.25 6.90
CA GLY A 1 -13.15 21.03 8.29
C GLY A 1 -13.17 19.54 8.65
N LEU A 2 -13.18 19.21 9.95
CA LEU A 2 -13.24 17.82 10.45
C LEU A 2 -14.47 17.04 9.92
N GLY A 3 -15.59 17.72 9.68
CA GLY A 3 -16.78 17.14 9.07
C GLY A 3 -16.56 16.66 7.63
N ASP A 4 -15.71 17.32 6.87
CA ASP A 4 -15.33 16.90 5.51
C ASP A 4 -14.37 15.73 5.53
N VAL A 5 -13.47 15.67 6.52
CA VAL A 5 -12.56 14.54 6.72
C VAL A 5 -13.36 13.27 7.02
N TYR A 6 -14.36 13.36 7.89
CA TYR A 6 -15.25 12.24 8.20
C TYR A 6 -15.96 11.70 6.94
N LYS A 7 -16.56 12.59 6.13
CA LYS A 7 -17.23 12.20 4.89
C LYS A 7 -16.26 11.56 3.90
N ARG A 8 -15.03 12.10 3.80
CA ARG A 8 -13.99 11.53 2.93
C ARG A 8 -13.51 10.17 3.40
N GLN A 9 -13.36 9.98 4.71
CA GLN A 9 -13.01 8.67 5.28
C GLN A 9 -14.12 7.65 5.03
N LEU A 10 -15.40 8.01 5.22
CA LEU A 10 -16.52 7.14 4.89
C LEU A 10 -16.54 6.78 3.41
N LEU A 11 -16.34 7.75 2.52
CA LEU A 11 -16.27 7.50 1.09
C LEU A 11 -15.11 6.53 0.77
N GLY A 12 -13.93 6.77 1.34
CA GLY A 12 -12.76 5.92 1.15
C GLY A 12 -12.99 4.49 1.63
N LEU A 13 -13.52 4.31 2.84
CA LEU A 13 -13.87 2.98 3.38
C LEU A 13 -14.94 2.29 2.55
N GLY A 14 -15.98 3.03 2.11
CA GLY A 14 -17.04 2.51 1.26
C GLY A 14 -16.51 2.02 -0.09
N LEU A 15 -15.70 2.84 -0.78
CA LEU A 15 -15.06 2.45 -2.04
C LEU A 15 -14.12 1.25 -1.86
N TYR A 16 -13.33 1.24 -0.79
CA TYR A 16 -12.44 0.12 -0.49
C TYR A 16 -13.21 -1.18 -0.27
N ALA A 17 -14.25 -1.14 0.58
CA ALA A 17 -15.10 -2.30 0.85
C ALA A 17 -15.81 -2.80 -0.42
N VAL A 18 -16.42 -1.90 -1.20
CA VAL A 18 -17.08 -2.24 -2.47
C VAL A 18 -16.07 -2.84 -3.44
N GLY A 19 -14.90 -2.22 -3.63
CA GLY A 19 -13.85 -2.74 -4.50
C GLY A 19 -13.40 -4.15 -4.09
N ALA A 20 -13.19 -4.39 -2.80
CA ALA A 20 -12.82 -5.71 -2.28
C ALA A 20 -13.93 -6.77 -2.48
N LEU A 21 -15.20 -6.41 -2.27
CA LEU A 21 -16.33 -7.32 -2.44
C LEU A 21 -16.63 -7.61 -3.93
N LEU A 22 -16.29 -6.69 -4.84
CA LEU A 22 -16.45 -6.86 -6.29
C LEU A 22 -15.54 -7.97 -6.86
N PHE A 23 -14.52 -8.42 -6.15
CA PHE A 23 -13.73 -9.59 -6.57
C PHE A 23 -14.57 -10.85 -6.65
N PHE A 24 -15.61 -10.97 -5.84
CA PHE A 24 -16.51 -12.13 -5.90
C PHE A 24 -17.30 -12.22 -7.22
N PRO A 25 -18.08 -11.22 -7.65
CA PRO A 25 -18.75 -11.28 -8.96
C PRO A 25 -17.74 -11.26 -10.12
N ALA A 26 -16.56 -10.65 -9.97
CA ALA A 26 -15.52 -10.69 -11.00
C ALA A 26 -15.07 -12.12 -11.29
N LYS A 27 -14.93 -12.98 -10.27
CA LYS A 27 -14.64 -14.40 -10.44
C LYS A 27 -15.67 -15.10 -11.35
N MET A 28 -16.96 -14.80 -11.17
CA MET A 28 -18.04 -15.44 -11.93
C MET A 28 -17.99 -15.14 -13.43
N THR A 29 -17.37 -14.04 -13.83
CA THR A 29 -17.23 -13.65 -15.24
C THR A 29 -16.12 -14.41 -15.96
N GLY A 30 -15.12 -14.92 -15.24
CA GLY A 30 -13.93 -15.57 -15.80
C GLY A 30 -13.03 -14.66 -16.63
N ASN A 31 -13.31 -13.34 -16.67
CA ASN A 31 -12.60 -12.34 -17.45
C ASN A 31 -11.68 -11.48 -16.57
N TYR A 32 -10.59 -10.99 -17.14
CA TYR A 32 -9.61 -10.15 -16.43
C TYR A 32 -10.14 -8.74 -16.11
N TYR A 33 -10.90 -8.13 -17.00
CA TYR A 33 -11.34 -6.73 -16.86
C TYR A 33 -12.17 -6.43 -15.60
N PRO A 34 -13.11 -7.27 -15.16
CA PRO A 34 -13.82 -7.06 -13.89
C PRO A 34 -12.89 -7.06 -12.66
N PHE A 35 -11.82 -7.88 -12.66
CA PHE A 35 -10.81 -7.85 -11.61
C PHE A 35 -10.04 -6.54 -11.60
N LEU A 36 -9.67 -6.04 -12.76
CA LEU A 36 -9.00 -4.76 -12.91
C LEU A 36 -9.87 -3.61 -12.41
N LEU A 37 -11.17 -3.63 -12.72
CA LEU A 37 -12.13 -2.64 -12.24
C LEU A 37 -12.30 -2.71 -10.72
N ALA A 38 -12.44 -3.90 -10.15
CA ALA A 38 -12.52 -4.13 -8.71
C ALA A 38 -11.27 -3.59 -7.98
N TYR A 39 -10.09 -3.90 -8.52
CA TYR A 39 -8.82 -3.40 -7.99
C TYR A 39 -8.70 -1.87 -8.12
N PHE A 40 -9.13 -1.29 -9.23
CA PHE A 40 -9.15 0.16 -9.41
C PHE A 40 -10.04 0.87 -8.38
N ILE A 41 -11.26 0.36 -8.15
CA ILE A 41 -12.17 0.92 -7.13
C ILE A 41 -11.57 0.80 -5.73
N LEU A 42 -10.96 -0.34 -5.42
CA LEU A 42 -10.28 -0.59 -4.15
C LEU A 42 -9.14 0.41 -3.92
N THR A 43 -8.28 0.62 -4.91
CA THR A 43 -7.15 1.56 -4.82
C THR A 43 -7.60 3.01 -4.77
N CYS A 44 -8.68 3.38 -5.44
CA CYS A 44 -9.31 4.69 -5.25
C CYS A 44 -9.74 4.89 -3.78
N GLY A 45 -10.37 3.88 -3.17
CA GLY A 45 -10.74 3.92 -1.75
C GLY A 45 -9.53 4.14 -0.85
N LEU A 46 -8.44 3.42 -1.09
CA LEU A 46 -7.18 3.58 -0.36
C LEU A 46 -6.62 5.00 -0.48
N SER A 47 -6.61 5.57 -1.68
CA SER A 47 -6.14 6.94 -1.92
C SER A 47 -6.96 7.98 -1.16
N PHE A 48 -8.28 7.82 -1.09
CA PHE A 48 -9.14 8.68 -0.27
C PHE A 48 -8.83 8.57 1.22
N LEU A 49 -8.56 7.36 1.71
CA LEU A 49 -8.19 7.14 3.11
C LEU A 49 -6.85 7.81 3.44
N GLU A 50 -5.82 7.60 2.65
CA GLU A 50 -4.50 8.19 2.88
C GLU A 50 -4.53 9.73 2.83
N THR A 51 -5.18 10.30 1.82
CA THR A 51 -5.26 11.76 1.66
C THR A 51 -6.11 12.44 2.73
N SER A 52 -7.01 11.73 3.40
CA SER A 52 -7.81 12.28 4.49
C SER A 52 -7.19 12.04 5.86
N SER A 53 -6.58 10.87 6.09
CA SER A 53 -6.02 10.48 7.39
C SER A 53 -4.75 11.24 7.73
N ASN A 54 -3.84 11.43 6.78
CA ASN A 54 -2.57 12.10 7.03
C ASN A 54 -2.72 13.56 7.51
N PRO A 55 -3.49 14.43 6.85
CA PRO A 55 -3.75 15.77 7.35
C PRO A 55 -4.48 15.78 8.71
N TYR A 56 -5.37 14.81 8.93
CA TYR A 56 -6.06 14.67 10.20
C TYR A 56 -5.10 14.40 11.36
N ILE A 57 -4.18 13.45 11.19
CA ILE A 57 -3.13 13.13 12.17
C ILE A 57 -2.22 14.34 12.43
N LEU A 58 -1.89 15.10 11.39
CA LEU A 58 -1.08 16.32 11.53
C LEU A 58 -1.81 17.40 12.36
N SER A 59 -3.14 17.52 12.21
CA SER A 59 -3.96 18.48 12.95
C SER A 59 -4.23 18.09 14.41
N MET A 60 -3.96 16.84 14.81
CA MET A 60 -4.16 16.35 16.16
C MET A 60 -3.01 16.78 17.08
N GLY A 61 -3.15 17.87 17.84
CA GLY A 61 -2.17 18.33 18.81
C GLY A 61 -1.23 19.42 18.28
N THR A 62 -0.06 19.60 18.91
CA THR A 62 0.86 20.70 18.62
C THR A 62 1.66 20.50 17.33
N GLU A 63 2.01 21.59 16.64
CA GLU A 63 2.83 21.56 15.41
C GLU A 63 4.22 20.96 15.66
N ALA A 64 4.82 21.21 16.81
CA ALA A 64 6.14 20.69 17.17
C ALA A 64 6.25 19.17 17.13
N THR A 65 5.13 18.46 17.34
CA THR A 65 5.09 16.98 17.34
C THR A 65 4.38 16.39 16.12
N ALA A 66 3.91 17.22 15.21
CA ALA A 66 3.10 16.80 14.06
C ALA A 66 3.78 15.74 13.18
N THR A 67 5.01 15.99 12.76
CA THR A 67 5.80 15.06 11.93
C THR A 67 6.06 13.73 12.64
N ARG A 68 6.35 13.77 13.94
CA ARG A 68 6.57 12.57 14.74
C ARG A 68 5.31 11.72 14.85
N ARG A 69 4.14 12.34 15.07
CA ARG A 69 2.85 11.65 15.12
C ARG A 69 2.52 10.98 13.78
N LEU A 70 2.72 11.71 12.68
CA LEU A 70 2.49 11.17 11.34
C LEU A 70 3.43 9.99 11.06
N ASN A 71 4.72 10.12 11.37
CA ASN A 71 5.68 9.04 11.16
C ASN A 71 5.34 7.79 11.99
N LEU A 72 4.92 7.98 13.24
CA LEU A 72 4.45 6.88 14.09
C LEU A 72 3.23 6.18 13.48
N ALA A 73 2.22 6.92 13.05
CA ALA A 73 1.03 6.35 12.44
C ALA A 73 1.38 5.58 11.14
N GLN A 74 2.25 6.14 10.32
CA GLN A 74 2.71 5.48 9.10
C GLN A 74 3.68 4.30 9.34
N SER A 75 4.23 4.15 10.53
CA SER A 75 5.06 2.99 10.89
C SER A 75 4.24 1.68 10.95
N PHE A 76 2.93 1.76 11.08
CA PHE A 76 2.04 0.60 11.00
C PHE A 76 1.81 0.09 9.56
N ASN A 77 2.08 0.91 8.55
CA ASN A 77 1.91 0.52 7.14
C ASN A 77 2.84 -0.67 6.75
N PRO A 78 4.16 -0.65 7.02
CA PRO A 78 5.01 -1.81 6.75
C PRO A 78 4.63 -3.06 7.55
N MET A 79 4.06 -2.91 8.74
CA MET A 79 3.53 -4.07 9.50
C MET A 79 2.39 -4.75 8.76
N GLY A 80 1.48 -3.95 8.17
CA GLY A 80 0.42 -4.46 7.30
C GLY A 80 0.96 -5.18 6.07
N SER A 81 2.02 -4.65 5.45
CA SER A 81 2.70 -5.29 4.32
C SER A 81 3.34 -6.62 4.70
N LEU A 82 4.05 -6.70 5.83
CA LEU A 82 4.62 -7.95 6.35
C LEU A 82 3.54 -9.00 6.64
N LEU A 83 2.44 -8.59 7.27
CA LEU A 83 1.31 -9.48 7.51
C LEU A 83 0.69 -9.97 6.20
N GLY A 84 0.55 -9.08 5.21
CA GLY A 84 0.06 -9.41 3.88
C GLY A 84 0.97 -10.42 3.17
N MET A 85 2.29 -10.25 3.24
CA MET A 85 3.26 -11.19 2.69
C MET A 85 3.17 -12.57 3.39
N TYR A 86 3.07 -12.58 4.71
CA TYR A 86 2.89 -13.82 5.47
C TYR A 86 1.62 -14.57 5.08
N VAL A 87 0.50 -13.86 4.94
CA VAL A 87 -0.77 -14.44 4.47
C VAL A 87 -0.63 -14.95 3.03
N ALA A 88 0.01 -14.19 2.15
CA ALA A 88 0.23 -14.60 0.76
C ALA A 88 1.03 -15.89 0.65
N MET A 89 2.12 -16.01 1.40
CA MET A 89 2.98 -17.20 1.37
C MET A 89 2.28 -18.44 1.97
N ASN A 90 1.67 -18.29 3.14
CA ASN A 90 1.17 -19.47 3.88
C ASN A 90 -0.27 -19.87 3.51
N PHE A 91 -1.08 -18.93 3.03
CA PHE A 91 -2.51 -19.19 2.76
C PHE A 91 -2.86 -19.11 1.28
N ILE A 92 -2.12 -18.37 0.47
CA ILE A 92 -2.37 -18.26 -0.96
C ILE A 92 -1.45 -19.22 -1.71
N GLN A 93 -0.14 -18.98 -1.70
CA GLN A 93 0.82 -19.78 -2.46
C GLN A 93 0.80 -21.27 -2.08
N ALA A 94 0.66 -21.57 -0.79
CA ALA A 94 0.56 -22.94 -0.32
C ALA A 94 -0.68 -23.71 -0.79
N LYS A 95 -1.71 -23.02 -1.26
CA LYS A 95 -2.99 -23.61 -1.71
C LYS A 95 -3.20 -23.49 -3.22
N LEU A 96 -2.38 -22.73 -3.94
CA LEU A 96 -2.45 -22.63 -5.38
C LEU A 96 -1.99 -23.95 -6.02
N ASN A 97 -2.56 -24.28 -7.16
CA ASN A 97 -2.16 -25.44 -7.94
C ASN A 97 -0.69 -25.30 -8.39
N PRO A 98 0.17 -26.29 -8.09
CA PRO A 98 1.60 -26.23 -8.40
C PRO A 98 1.96 -26.35 -9.88
N MET A 99 0.97 -26.59 -10.75
CA MET A 99 1.18 -26.71 -12.20
C MET A 99 1.82 -25.46 -12.79
N ASP A 100 2.86 -25.65 -13.59
CA ASP A 100 3.52 -24.62 -14.37
C ASP A 100 2.65 -24.14 -15.55
N THR A 101 2.99 -22.98 -16.12
CA THR A 101 2.30 -22.39 -17.29
C THR A 101 2.30 -23.34 -18.48
N ALA A 102 3.40 -24.10 -18.70
CA ALA A 102 3.51 -25.07 -19.77
C ALA A 102 2.59 -26.28 -19.56
N GLU A 103 2.48 -26.78 -18.34
CA GLU A 103 1.56 -27.86 -17.96
C GLU A 103 0.11 -27.42 -18.08
N ARG A 104 -0.22 -26.19 -17.65
CA ARG A 104 -1.58 -25.62 -17.78
C ARG A 104 -2.01 -25.44 -19.24
N ALA A 105 -1.07 -25.15 -20.15
CA ALA A 105 -1.36 -25.03 -21.58
C ALA A 105 -1.70 -26.37 -22.26
N GLN A 106 -1.37 -27.50 -21.63
CA GLN A 106 -1.70 -28.85 -22.12
C GLN A 106 -3.05 -29.36 -21.63
N LEU A 107 -3.68 -28.70 -20.67
CA LEU A 107 -4.98 -29.09 -20.15
C LEU A 107 -6.09 -28.88 -21.19
N ASN A 108 -7.08 -29.75 -21.16
CA ASN A 108 -8.27 -29.53 -21.95
C ASN A 108 -9.07 -28.32 -21.35
N PRO A 109 -9.96 -27.67 -22.13
CA PRO A 109 -10.69 -26.47 -21.67
C PRO A 109 -11.48 -26.67 -20.39
N MET A 110 -12.00 -27.88 -20.15
CA MET A 110 -12.79 -28.19 -18.97
C MET A 110 -11.91 -28.33 -17.72
N GLU A 111 -10.79 -29.04 -17.83
CA GLU A 111 -9.80 -29.19 -16.76
C GLU A 111 -9.16 -27.85 -16.40
N PHE A 112 -8.80 -27.06 -17.42
CA PHE A 112 -8.29 -25.70 -17.20
C PHE A 112 -9.29 -24.81 -16.43
N ALA A 113 -10.58 -24.90 -16.76
CA ALA A 113 -11.62 -24.14 -16.08
C ALA A 113 -11.73 -24.53 -14.60
N ILE A 114 -11.63 -25.82 -14.28
CA ILE A 114 -11.69 -26.33 -12.88
C ILE A 114 -10.47 -25.83 -12.07
N VAL A 115 -9.26 -25.97 -12.62
CA VAL A 115 -8.02 -25.50 -11.96
C VAL A 115 -8.05 -23.99 -11.76
N ARG A 116 -8.44 -23.23 -12.80
CA ARG A 116 -8.58 -21.79 -12.73
C ARG A 116 -9.58 -21.34 -11.66
N ASP A 117 -10.75 -22.00 -11.59
CA ASP A 117 -11.78 -21.62 -10.62
C ASP A 117 -11.34 -21.92 -9.18
N ALA A 118 -10.62 -23.02 -8.95
CA ALA A 118 -10.02 -23.36 -7.68
C ALA A 118 -8.99 -22.30 -7.26
N ASP A 119 -8.04 -21.96 -8.14
CA ASP A 119 -7.01 -20.95 -7.89
C ASP A 119 -7.62 -19.57 -7.63
N LEU A 120 -8.59 -19.14 -8.44
CA LEU A 120 -9.32 -17.89 -8.23
C LEU A 120 -10.03 -17.85 -6.89
N SER A 121 -10.58 -18.98 -6.42
CA SER A 121 -11.23 -19.06 -5.10
C SER A 121 -10.23 -18.79 -3.97
N VAL A 122 -9.04 -19.35 -4.07
CA VAL A 122 -7.94 -19.13 -3.11
C VAL A 122 -7.50 -17.66 -3.12
N LEU A 123 -7.32 -17.08 -4.31
CA LEU A 123 -6.89 -15.68 -4.47
C LEU A 123 -7.91 -14.67 -3.95
N ILE A 124 -9.21 -14.94 -4.11
CA ILE A 124 -10.27 -14.00 -3.74
C ILE A 124 -10.57 -14.03 -2.24
N ALA A 125 -10.36 -15.15 -1.57
CA ALA A 125 -10.70 -15.30 -0.15
C ALA A 125 -10.11 -14.21 0.76
N PRO A 126 -8.83 -13.80 0.66
CA PRO A 126 -8.27 -12.70 1.43
C PRO A 126 -8.95 -11.36 1.11
N TYR A 127 -9.26 -11.07 -0.16
CA TYR A 127 -9.93 -9.81 -0.54
C TYR A 127 -11.33 -9.72 0.05
N LEU A 128 -12.10 -10.82 0.04
CA LEU A 128 -13.41 -10.86 0.68
C LEU A 128 -13.32 -10.67 2.18
N THR A 129 -12.35 -11.32 2.82
CA THR A 129 -12.12 -11.18 4.27
C THR A 129 -11.80 -9.72 4.62
N ILE A 130 -10.87 -9.09 3.90
CA ILE A 130 -10.52 -7.69 4.08
C ILE A 130 -11.74 -6.80 3.78
N GLY A 131 -12.49 -7.08 2.71
CA GLY A 131 -13.69 -6.34 2.36
C GLY A 131 -14.73 -6.34 3.47
N ILE A 132 -14.97 -7.48 4.10
CA ILE A 132 -15.90 -7.60 5.25
C ILE A 132 -15.37 -6.81 6.45
N VAL A 133 -14.09 -6.94 6.79
CA VAL A 133 -13.47 -6.19 7.90
C VAL A 133 -13.60 -4.68 7.67
N ILE A 134 -13.27 -4.20 6.48
CA ILE A 134 -13.38 -2.77 6.13
C ILE A 134 -14.84 -2.31 6.11
N PHE A 135 -15.77 -3.15 5.67
CA PHE A 135 -17.19 -2.84 5.74
C PHE A 135 -17.69 -2.72 7.19
N VAL A 136 -17.27 -3.59 8.08
CA VAL A 136 -17.55 -3.47 9.52
C VAL A 136 -16.95 -2.18 10.08
N MET A 137 -15.72 -1.83 9.73
CA MET A 137 -15.09 -0.55 10.11
C MET A 137 -15.87 0.65 9.57
N PHE A 138 -16.35 0.59 8.33
CA PHE A 138 -17.23 1.60 7.75
C PHE A 138 -18.49 1.79 8.61
N LEU A 139 -19.15 0.71 9.00
CA LEU A 139 -20.34 0.79 9.86
C LEU A 139 -20.02 1.37 11.23
N ILE A 140 -18.93 0.95 11.88
CA ILE A 140 -18.49 1.48 13.17
C ILE A 140 -18.29 3.00 13.07
N ILE A 141 -17.56 3.47 12.08
CA ILE A 141 -17.30 4.90 11.88
C ILE A 141 -18.58 5.65 11.52
N ARG A 142 -19.47 5.04 10.73
CA ARG A 142 -20.76 5.66 10.34
C ARG A 142 -21.68 5.92 11.54
N PHE A 143 -21.65 5.06 12.54
CA PHE A 143 -22.48 5.19 13.73
C PHE A 143 -21.76 5.89 14.90
N THR A 144 -20.45 6.09 14.82
CA THR A 144 -19.69 6.82 15.84
C THR A 144 -19.91 8.34 15.68
N LYS A 145 -20.30 9.00 16.75
CA LYS A 145 -20.41 10.46 16.78
C LYS A 145 -19.01 11.09 16.85
N MET A 146 -18.51 11.55 15.71
CA MET A 146 -17.27 12.33 15.70
C MET A 146 -17.51 13.78 16.12
N PRO A 147 -16.55 14.42 16.85
CA PRO A 147 -16.67 15.82 17.25
C PRO A 147 -16.79 16.71 15.99
N LYS A 148 -17.87 17.46 15.93
CA LYS A 148 -18.09 18.47 14.90
C LYS A 148 -17.34 19.74 15.32
N ASN A 149 -16.07 19.86 15.02
CA ASN A 149 -15.39 21.14 15.10
C ASN A 149 -15.70 21.91 13.81
N GLY A 150 -16.43 23.00 14.00
CA GLY A 150 -16.95 23.79 12.91
C GLY A 150 -15.83 24.48 12.14
N ASP A 151 -15.68 24.09 10.90
CA ASP A 151 -15.17 24.97 9.86
C ASP A 151 -16.19 24.96 8.71
N GLN A 152 -16.64 26.17 8.36
CA GLN A 152 -17.57 26.35 7.25
C GLN A 152 -16.87 25.89 5.97
N SER A 153 -17.47 24.94 5.29
CA SER A 153 -17.03 24.49 3.98
C SER A 153 -17.07 25.66 3.00
N HIS A 154 -15.95 26.30 2.76
CA HIS A 154 -15.80 27.12 1.56
C HIS A 154 -15.79 26.18 0.36
N GLY A 155 -16.69 26.42 -0.60
CA GLY A 155 -16.72 25.66 -1.84
C GLY A 155 -15.32 25.61 -2.47
N ILE A 156 -14.88 24.42 -2.89
CA ILE A 156 -13.56 24.23 -3.47
C ILE A 156 -13.59 24.80 -4.90
N ASN A 157 -13.03 26.00 -5.08
CA ASN A 157 -12.75 26.55 -6.39
C ASN A 157 -11.44 25.92 -6.91
N PHE A 158 -11.57 24.84 -7.68
CA PHE A 158 -10.43 24.05 -8.16
C PHE A 158 -9.35 24.87 -8.86
N GLY A 159 -9.72 25.71 -9.82
CA GLY A 159 -8.79 26.50 -10.64
C GLY A 159 -7.91 27.45 -9.82
N PRO A 160 -8.49 28.39 -9.04
CA PRO A 160 -7.74 29.30 -8.18
C PRO A 160 -6.91 28.60 -7.12
N THR A 161 -7.44 27.50 -6.54
CA THR A 161 -6.73 26.72 -5.53
C THR A 161 -5.49 26.03 -6.13
N LEU A 162 -5.61 25.40 -7.29
CA LEU A 162 -4.49 24.77 -7.99
C LEU A 162 -3.40 25.81 -8.31
N LYS A 163 -3.79 26.96 -8.90
CA LYS A 163 -2.85 28.03 -9.23
C LYS A 163 -2.12 28.54 -7.99
N ARG A 164 -2.83 28.71 -6.87
CA ARG A 164 -2.23 29.15 -5.60
C ARG A 164 -1.24 28.12 -5.04
N ILE A 165 -1.59 26.82 -5.06
CA ILE A 165 -0.72 25.75 -4.57
C ILE A 165 0.56 25.67 -5.40
N PHE A 166 0.45 25.70 -6.73
CA PHE A 166 1.60 25.66 -7.62
C PHE A 166 2.44 26.94 -7.60
N SER A 167 1.94 28.06 -7.08
CA SER A 167 2.74 29.28 -6.87
C SER A 167 3.66 29.20 -5.64
N ILE A 168 3.40 28.27 -4.72
CA ILE A 168 4.20 28.06 -3.52
C ILE A 168 5.47 27.25 -3.89
N HIS A 169 6.64 27.89 -3.80
CA HIS A 169 7.92 27.27 -4.18
C HIS A 169 8.19 25.95 -3.44
N HIS A 170 8.10 25.96 -2.11
CA HIS A 170 8.31 24.76 -1.28
C HIS A 170 7.33 23.62 -1.59
N TYR A 171 6.11 23.93 -2.04
CA TYR A 171 5.16 22.90 -2.45
C TYR A 171 5.64 22.18 -3.72
N ARG A 172 6.08 22.92 -4.72
CA ARG A 172 6.59 22.35 -5.99
C ARG A 172 7.82 21.47 -5.74
N GLU A 173 8.77 21.96 -4.94
CA GLU A 173 9.97 21.21 -4.56
C GLU A 173 9.59 19.93 -3.81
N GLY A 174 8.65 20.01 -2.87
CA GLY A 174 8.15 18.86 -2.13
C GLY A 174 7.48 17.83 -3.03
N VAL A 175 6.69 18.25 -4.03
CA VAL A 175 6.06 17.34 -5.00
C VAL A 175 7.10 16.62 -5.85
N VAL A 176 8.12 17.34 -6.34
CA VAL A 176 9.21 16.75 -7.13
C VAL A 176 10.01 15.76 -6.28
N ALA A 177 10.38 16.15 -5.07
CA ALA A 177 11.10 15.26 -4.15
C ALA A 177 10.28 13.99 -3.82
N GLN A 178 8.98 14.14 -3.58
CA GLN A 178 8.08 13.01 -3.32
C GLN A 178 7.94 12.09 -4.53
N PHE A 179 7.89 12.63 -5.74
CA PHE A 179 7.84 11.84 -6.97
C PHE A 179 9.06 10.92 -7.09
N PHE A 180 10.27 11.46 -6.92
CA PHE A 180 11.50 10.67 -6.99
C PHE A 180 11.63 9.69 -5.82
N TYR A 181 11.24 10.11 -4.61
CA TYR A 181 11.25 9.23 -3.42
C TYR A 181 10.35 8.03 -3.59
N VAL A 182 9.08 8.25 -3.94
CA VAL A 182 8.11 7.16 -4.13
C VAL A 182 8.51 6.28 -5.31
N GLY A 183 8.99 6.88 -6.40
CA GLY A 183 9.52 6.14 -7.55
C GLY A 183 10.64 5.19 -7.15
N ALA A 184 11.67 5.68 -6.45
CA ALA A 184 12.78 4.85 -5.95
C ALA A 184 12.29 3.77 -4.99
N GLN A 185 11.38 4.10 -4.06
CA GLN A 185 10.82 3.13 -3.10
C GLN A 185 10.09 1.99 -3.81
N ILE A 186 9.22 2.30 -4.76
CA ILE A 186 8.44 1.30 -5.49
C ILE A 186 9.37 0.45 -6.37
N MET A 187 10.34 1.07 -7.04
CA MET A 187 11.33 0.32 -7.82
C MET A 187 12.10 -0.69 -6.96
N CYS A 188 12.59 -0.28 -5.80
CA CYS A 188 13.28 -1.19 -4.88
C CYS A 188 12.37 -2.35 -4.47
N TRP A 189 11.12 -2.10 -4.12
CA TRP A 189 10.20 -3.15 -3.69
C TRP A 189 9.79 -4.11 -4.80
N THR A 190 9.62 -3.60 -6.03
CA THR A 190 9.15 -4.40 -7.16
C THR A 190 10.28 -5.24 -7.74
N PHE A 191 11.49 -4.67 -7.86
CA PHE A 191 12.58 -5.31 -8.58
C PHE A 191 13.54 -6.11 -7.71
N ILE A 192 13.46 -6.01 -6.38
CA ILE A 192 14.38 -6.72 -5.48
C ILE A 192 14.32 -8.25 -5.69
N ILE A 193 13.14 -8.81 -5.89
CA ILE A 193 12.98 -10.25 -6.10
C ILE A 193 13.54 -10.63 -7.47
N GLN A 194 13.18 -9.90 -8.53
CA GLN A 194 13.66 -10.18 -9.89
C GLN A 194 15.18 -10.03 -9.99
N TYR A 195 15.73 -8.97 -9.39
CA TYR A 195 17.18 -8.76 -9.38
C TYR A 195 17.89 -9.87 -8.59
N GLY A 196 17.39 -10.23 -7.42
CA GLY A 196 17.95 -11.31 -6.61
C GLY A 196 17.89 -12.66 -7.34
N THR A 197 16.76 -12.99 -7.95
CA THR A 197 16.59 -14.22 -8.73
C THR A 197 17.60 -14.28 -9.88
N HIS A 198 17.72 -13.19 -10.65
CA HIS A 198 18.68 -13.12 -11.75
C HIS A 198 20.14 -13.27 -11.25
N LEU A 199 20.47 -12.64 -10.14
CA LEU A 199 21.81 -12.72 -9.54
C LEU A 199 22.14 -14.15 -9.09
N PHE A 200 21.23 -14.82 -8.39
CA PHE A 200 21.44 -16.19 -7.92
C PHE A 200 21.46 -17.21 -9.04
N MET A 201 20.63 -17.03 -10.08
CA MET A 201 20.69 -17.86 -11.28
C MET A 201 22.04 -17.70 -12.02
N SER A 202 22.61 -16.51 -12.08
CA SER A 202 23.94 -16.27 -12.65
C SER A 202 25.06 -16.97 -11.87
N GLN A 203 24.84 -17.29 -10.60
CA GLN A 203 25.73 -18.08 -9.75
C GLN A 203 25.50 -19.59 -9.85
N GLY A 204 24.59 -20.04 -10.75
CA GLY A 204 24.32 -21.45 -10.99
C GLY A 204 23.20 -22.05 -10.12
N MET A 205 22.41 -21.23 -9.46
CA MET A 205 21.26 -21.70 -8.69
C MET A 205 20.05 -21.96 -9.60
N GLU A 206 19.26 -22.98 -9.27
CA GLU A 206 18.00 -23.27 -9.97
C GLU A 206 16.99 -22.11 -9.76
N GLU A 207 16.20 -21.78 -10.78
CA GLU A 207 15.28 -20.63 -10.78
C GLU A 207 14.34 -20.60 -9.57
N LYS A 208 13.69 -21.74 -9.26
CA LYS A 208 12.80 -21.85 -8.10
C LYS A 208 13.49 -21.56 -6.77
N ALA A 209 14.71 -22.09 -6.60
CA ALA A 209 15.50 -21.89 -5.39
C ALA A 209 15.97 -20.43 -5.27
N ALA A 210 16.38 -19.83 -6.40
CA ALA A 210 16.78 -18.43 -6.49
C ALA A 210 15.62 -17.48 -6.16
N GLU A 211 14.42 -17.79 -6.62
CA GLU A 211 13.22 -17.00 -6.34
C GLU A 211 12.86 -17.05 -4.84
N VAL A 212 12.85 -18.23 -4.24
CA VAL A 212 12.56 -18.40 -2.81
C VAL A 212 13.56 -17.62 -1.95
N LEU A 213 14.86 -17.76 -2.26
CA LEU A 213 15.90 -17.04 -1.53
C LEU A 213 15.78 -15.53 -1.69
N SER A 214 15.43 -15.04 -2.88
CA SER A 214 15.20 -13.62 -3.15
C SER A 214 13.98 -13.09 -2.36
N GLN A 215 12.94 -13.89 -2.19
CA GLN A 215 11.78 -13.56 -1.37
C GLN A 215 12.16 -13.48 0.11
N GLU A 216 13.01 -14.36 0.63
CA GLU A 216 13.50 -14.29 2.01
C GLU A 216 14.28 -12.99 2.26
N TYR A 217 15.17 -12.60 1.35
CA TYR A 217 15.88 -11.31 1.44
C TYR A 217 14.92 -10.12 1.41
N ASN A 218 13.87 -10.17 0.59
CA ASN A 218 12.85 -9.12 0.58
C ASN A 218 12.12 -9.02 1.91
N ILE A 219 11.78 -10.13 2.55
CA ILE A 219 11.15 -10.14 3.89
C ILE A 219 12.08 -9.51 4.92
N ILE A 220 13.36 -9.89 4.92
CA ILE A 220 14.36 -9.32 5.84
C ILE A 220 14.46 -7.80 5.63
N ALA A 221 14.53 -7.34 4.38
CA ALA A 221 14.56 -5.92 4.05
C ALA A 221 13.31 -5.17 4.56
N MET A 222 12.12 -5.77 4.43
CA MET A 222 10.87 -5.19 4.93
C MET A 222 10.81 -5.16 6.46
N VAL A 223 11.37 -6.15 7.15
CA VAL A 223 11.50 -6.14 8.62
C VAL A 223 12.41 -5.01 9.06
N ILE A 224 13.59 -4.87 8.43
CA ILE A 224 14.53 -3.77 8.71
C ILE A 224 13.86 -2.42 8.45
N PHE A 225 13.12 -2.27 7.34
CA PHE A 225 12.38 -1.07 7.02
C PHE A 225 11.32 -0.75 8.09
N CYS A 226 10.57 -1.75 8.56
CA CYS A 226 9.58 -1.58 9.62
C CYS A 226 10.24 -1.10 10.93
N ILE A 227 11.31 -1.76 11.36
CA ILE A 227 12.04 -1.40 12.58
C ILE A 227 12.62 0.02 12.46
N SER A 228 13.22 0.35 11.32
CA SER A 228 13.83 1.67 11.09
C SER A 228 12.80 2.80 11.17
N ARG A 229 11.56 2.58 10.76
CA ARG A 229 10.48 3.57 10.91
C ARG A 229 10.16 3.88 12.38
N PHE A 230 10.11 2.86 13.24
CA PHE A 230 9.93 3.09 14.67
C PHE A 230 11.15 3.79 15.28
N VAL A 231 12.37 3.35 14.94
CA VAL A 231 13.61 4.01 15.38
C VAL A 231 13.64 5.48 14.97
N CYS A 232 13.30 5.80 13.71
CA CYS A 232 13.20 7.18 13.23
C CYS A 232 12.17 8.01 14.01
N THR A 233 11.07 7.39 14.44
CA THR A 233 10.08 8.07 15.30
C THR A 233 10.67 8.52 16.64
N PHE A 234 11.56 7.72 17.23
CA PHE A 234 12.30 8.10 18.44
C PHE A 234 13.36 9.18 18.15
N ILE A 235 14.09 9.04 17.06
CA ILE A 235 15.13 10.00 16.64
C ILE A 235 14.52 11.39 16.37
N LEU A 236 13.32 11.46 15.78
CA LEU A 236 12.57 12.69 15.56
C LEU A 236 12.19 13.45 16.85
N ARG A 237 12.39 12.84 18.00
CA ARG A 237 12.28 13.55 19.30
C ARG A 237 13.45 14.52 19.52
N TYR A 238 14.62 14.17 19.00
CA TYR A 238 15.89 14.86 19.27
C TYR A 238 16.42 15.62 18.05
N LEU A 239 16.12 15.16 16.84
CA LEU A 239 16.59 15.73 15.58
C LEU A 239 15.48 16.42 14.83
N ASN A 240 15.83 17.53 14.17
CA ASN A 240 14.92 18.22 13.24
C ASN A 240 14.63 17.29 12.03
N PRO A 241 13.35 17.16 11.60
CA PRO A 241 12.95 16.33 10.47
C PRO A 241 13.75 16.55 9.20
N GLY A 242 14.05 17.80 8.85
CA GLY A 242 14.83 18.14 7.66
C GLY A 242 16.27 17.63 7.71
N LYS A 243 16.92 17.71 8.90
CA LYS A 243 18.27 17.16 9.09
C LYS A 243 18.28 15.63 8.99
N LEU A 244 17.30 14.98 9.61
CA LEU A 244 17.19 13.52 9.53
C LEU A 244 16.97 13.05 8.09
N LEU A 245 16.09 13.74 7.34
CA LEU A 245 15.86 13.43 5.93
C LEU A 245 17.14 13.57 5.10
N ALA A 246 17.91 14.65 5.30
CA ALA A 246 19.17 14.86 4.59
C ALA A 246 20.20 13.77 4.89
N ILE A 247 20.35 13.37 6.15
CA ILE A 247 21.25 12.28 6.55
C ILE A 247 20.87 10.98 5.88
N LEU A 248 19.57 10.61 5.92
CA LEU A 248 19.08 9.37 5.32
C LEU A 248 19.20 9.39 3.79
N ALA A 249 18.99 10.54 3.14
CA ALA A 249 19.16 10.67 1.70
C ALA A 249 20.63 10.48 1.28
N ILE A 250 21.58 11.10 2.01
CA ILE A 250 23.02 10.93 1.75
C ILE A 250 23.44 9.47 1.97
N ALA A 251 22.98 8.85 3.07
CA ALA A 251 23.27 7.44 3.34
C ALA A 251 22.71 6.53 2.22
N GLY A 252 21.47 6.80 1.77
CA GLY A 252 20.87 6.08 0.64
C GLY A 252 21.69 6.20 -0.65
N CYS A 253 22.17 7.40 -0.99
CA CYS A 253 23.04 7.60 -2.14
C CYS A 253 24.36 6.83 -2.00
N CYS A 254 24.96 6.80 -0.81
CA CYS A 254 26.20 6.06 -0.58
C CYS A 254 25.99 4.54 -0.74
N PHE A 255 24.89 4.00 -0.23
CA PHE A 255 24.58 2.57 -0.36
C PHE A 255 24.21 2.13 -1.78
N THR A 256 23.70 3.04 -2.60
CA THR A 256 23.36 2.72 -4.00
C THR A 256 24.52 2.94 -4.97
N ALA A 257 25.53 3.70 -4.58
CA ALA A 257 26.72 3.99 -5.41
C ALA A 257 27.87 2.99 -5.18
N GLY A 258 27.85 2.23 -4.08
CA GLY A 258 28.81 1.16 -3.77
C GLY A 258 28.29 -0.21 -4.05
#